data_04aae0bfd7c059290de9459a62110d3a
#
_entry.id   04aae0bfd7c059290de9459a62110d3a
#
_cell.length_a   1.000
_cell.length_b   1.000
_cell.length_c   1.000
_cell.angle_alpha   90.00
_cell.angle_beta   90.00
_cell.angle_gamma   90.00
#
_symmetry.space_group_name_H-M   'P 1'
#
loop_
_entity.id
_entity.type
_entity.pdbx_description
1 polymer ?
#
loop_
_entity_poly.entity_id
_entity_poly.type
_entity_poly.pdbx_seq_one_letter_code
_entity_poly.pdbx_strand_id
1 'polypeptide(L)'
;MSKKNEHNHTDGGFAEVVTLGENDPLQLSSGVTLSPFNVAYKSWGTLNADKTNAILVCHALTGDQYARGKNPLTGKEGWWPKIIGPGHPIDTNKFFVICPNVLGSCSGSTGPKEINPITNKVYGLDFPVITIADMVSAQVRLIDYLGIDKLFSVIGGSMGGMQVMHWAVGHRHRLRTAMPIASTWRHSAQNIAFHEVGRQAIMADPNWQGGKYSENEARPHAGLSVARMAAHITYMSEKSLTSKFGRNLQDRDKLTFGFDADFQIESYLRYQGISFVDRFDANSYLYITRAMDYYDITSDFNGNLTEAFDGTEVKFCIMSFTSDWLYTTRESREMVRALNAVGAQVSFMEIEMDKGHDSFLLECPEMFNIISGFLSAEAEVAGININD
;
A
#
# COMPACT_ATOMS: atom_id res chain seq x y z
N MET A 1 -29.93 23.80 3.14
CA MET A 1 -29.22 24.21 1.90
C MET A 1 -27.95 23.45 1.84
N SER A 2 -27.95 22.34 1.08
CA SER A 2 -26.78 21.45 0.90
C SER A 2 -25.77 22.15 -0.01
N LYS A 3 -24.55 22.38 0.50
CA LYS A 3 -23.44 22.81 -0.34
C LYS A 3 -23.08 21.65 -1.28
N LYS A 4 -23.27 21.82 -2.57
CA LYS A 4 -22.71 20.95 -3.60
C LYS A 4 -21.17 21.02 -3.44
N ASN A 5 -20.57 19.92 -2.95
CA ASN A 5 -19.13 19.73 -3.02
C ASN A 5 -18.79 19.39 -4.48
N GLU A 6 -18.40 20.39 -5.24
CA GLU A 6 -17.70 20.18 -6.50
C GLU A 6 -16.27 19.78 -6.14
N HIS A 7 -15.98 18.48 -6.19
CA HIS A 7 -14.65 17.94 -5.98
C HIS A 7 -13.76 18.21 -7.22
N ASN A 8 -13.31 19.44 -7.37
CA ASN A 8 -12.27 19.79 -8.32
C ASN A 8 -10.90 19.68 -7.63
N HIS A 9 -10.34 18.46 -7.61
CA HIS A 9 -9.03 18.23 -7.05
C HIS A 9 -7.94 18.59 -8.07
N THR A 10 -7.22 19.68 -7.78
CA THR A 10 -6.01 20.07 -8.53
C THR A 10 -4.84 19.15 -8.16
N ASP A 11 -4.07 18.71 -9.15
CA ASP A 11 -2.75 18.10 -8.95
C ASP A 11 -1.90 19.04 -8.06
N GLY A 12 -1.56 18.62 -6.83
CA GLY A 12 -0.70 19.38 -5.91
C GLY A 12 -1.37 19.97 -4.67
N GLY A 13 -2.68 19.79 -4.44
CA GLY A 13 -3.35 20.18 -3.20
C GLY A 13 -3.09 19.23 -2.03
N PHE A 14 -3.31 19.71 -0.78
CA PHE A 14 -3.33 18.83 0.39
C PHE A 14 -4.41 17.75 0.27
N ALA A 15 -4.20 16.62 0.96
CA ALA A 15 -5.21 15.58 1.09
C ALA A 15 -6.45 16.08 1.83
N GLU A 16 -7.61 15.53 1.50
CA GLU A 16 -8.78 15.64 2.34
C GLU A 16 -8.63 14.72 3.54
N VAL A 17 -9.15 15.17 4.68
CA VAL A 17 -9.22 14.36 5.89
C VAL A 17 -10.67 14.32 6.34
N VAL A 18 -11.20 13.11 6.50
CA VAL A 18 -12.55 12.90 7.04
C VAL A 18 -12.47 12.21 8.39
N THR A 19 -13.22 12.74 9.36
CA THR A 19 -13.40 12.11 10.67
C THR A 19 -14.60 11.18 10.61
N LEU A 20 -14.38 9.93 10.97
CA LEU A 20 -15.35 8.84 10.91
C LEU A 20 -15.50 8.18 12.29
N GLY A 21 -16.49 7.34 12.44
CA GLY A 21 -16.64 6.48 13.61
C GLY A 21 -17.30 7.13 14.83
N GLU A 22 -17.72 8.40 14.81
CA GLU A 22 -18.35 9.05 15.96
C GLU A 22 -19.64 8.34 16.40
N ASN A 23 -20.50 7.99 15.45
CA ASN A 23 -21.79 7.31 15.72
C ASN A 23 -21.74 5.80 15.44
N ASP A 24 -20.69 5.32 14.76
CA ASP A 24 -20.50 3.93 14.38
C ASP A 24 -19.01 3.58 14.51
N PRO A 25 -18.54 3.33 15.74
CA PRO A 25 -17.15 3.05 16.06
C PRO A 25 -16.59 1.86 15.28
N LEU A 26 -15.31 1.94 14.92
CA LEU A 26 -14.61 0.87 14.24
C LEU A 26 -14.19 -0.21 15.25
N GLN A 27 -14.73 -1.42 15.07
CA GLN A 27 -14.29 -2.57 15.84
C GLN A 27 -13.04 -3.17 15.16
N LEU A 28 -11.94 -3.16 15.88
CA LEU A 28 -10.67 -3.69 15.39
C LEU A 28 -10.55 -5.20 15.64
N SER A 29 -9.77 -5.87 14.83
CA SER A 29 -9.46 -7.30 14.96
C SER A 29 -8.83 -7.65 16.32
N SER A 30 -8.17 -6.69 16.97
CA SER A 30 -7.65 -6.82 18.33
C SER A 30 -8.71 -6.80 19.44
N GLY A 31 -9.99 -6.60 19.10
CA GLY A 31 -11.10 -6.43 20.05
C GLY A 31 -11.22 -5.02 20.62
N VAL A 32 -10.33 -4.12 20.25
CA VAL A 32 -10.38 -2.70 20.67
C VAL A 32 -11.32 -1.92 19.76
N THR A 33 -12.06 -0.98 20.33
CA THR A 33 -12.90 -0.05 19.58
C THR A 33 -12.15 1.25 19.31
N LEU A 34 -12.07 1.67 18.04
CA LEU A 34 -11.46 2.94 17.64
C LEU A 34 -12.54 3.95 17.25
N SER A 35 -12.62 5.08 17.98
CA SER A 35 -13.61 6.14 17.74
C SER A 35 -13.22 7.44 18.46
N PRO A 36 -13.30 8.61 17.80
CA PRO A 36 -13.35 8.76 16.34
C PRO A 36 -12.01 8.42 15.70
N PHE A 37 -11.99 8.29 14.37
CA PHE A 37 -10.75 8.11 13.62
C PHE A 37 -10.78 8.93 12.31
N ASN A 38 -9.60 9.34 11.85
CA ASN A 38 -9.42 10.09 10.62
C ASN A 38 -8.95 9.17 9.49
N VAL A 39 -9.44 9.43 8.28
CA VAL A 39 -8.90 8.88 7.04
C VAL A 39 -8.53 10.04 6.12
N ALA A 40 -7.24 10.16 5.81
CA ALA A 40 -6.76 11.09 4.79
C ALA A 40 -6.82 10.42 3.41
N TYR A 41 -7.27 11.14 2.38
CA TYR A 41 -7.34 10.60 1.02
C TYR A 41 -7.12 11.67 -0.04
N LYS A 42 -6.76 11.24 -1.24
CA LYS A 42 -6.78 12.04 -2.47
C LYS A 42 -7.72 11.37 -3.47
N SER A 43 -8.28 12.18 -4.36
CA SER A 43 -9.06 11.67 -5.47
C SER A 43 -8.74 12.42 -6.77
N TRP A 44 -9.00 11.77 -7.90
CA TRP A 44 -8.80 12.30 -9.25
C TRP A 44 -9.92 11.83 -10.17
N GLY A 45 -10.25 12.63 -11.18
CA GLY A 45 -11.35 12.38 -12.08
C GLY A 45 -12.71 12.78 -11.51
N THR A 46 -13.77 12.36 -12.16
CA THR A 46 -15.15 12.72 -11.78
C THR A 46 -15.98 11.47 -11.53
N LEU A 47 -16.64 11.43 -10.37
CA LEU A 47 -17.61 10.39 -10.05
C LEU A 47 -18.85 10.58 -10.91
N ASN A 48 -19.26 9.56 -11.69
CA ASN A 48 -20.46 9.63 -12.50
C ASN A 48 -21.74 9.63 -11.64
N ALA A 49 -22.88 10.00 -12.26
CA ALA A 49 -24.14 10.15 -11.55
C ALA A 49 -24.58 8.88 -10.82
N ASP A 50 -24.34 7.72 -11.43
CA ASP A 50 -24.67 6.40 -10.89
C ASP A 50 -23.62 5.84 -9.94
N LYS A 51 -22.51 6.56 -9.74
CA LYS A 51 -21.37 6.19 -8.88
C LYS A 51 -20.76 4.82 -9.18
N THR A 52 -20.74 4.44 -10.46
CA THR A 52 -20.32 3.11 -10.91
C THR A 52 -18.88 3.06 -11.42
N ASN A 53 -18.21 4.23 -11.57
CA ASN A 53 -16.87 4.36 -12.14
C ASN A 53 -15.76 4.57 -11.11
N ALA A 54 -16.01 4.27 -9.83
CA ALA A 54 -15.03 4.51 -8.76
C ALA A 54 -13.98 3.41 -8.66
N ILE A 55 -12.70 3.79 -8.65
CA ILE A 55 -11.53 2.91 -8.45
C ILE A 55 -10.85 3.28 -7.14
N LEU A 56 -10.67 2.30 -6.25
CA LEU A 56 -9.89 2.43 -5.04
C LEU A 56 -8.46 1.97 -5.28
N VAL A 57 -7.48 2.83 -5.02
CA VAL A 57 -6.05 2.55 -5.13
C VAL A 57 -5.47 2.37 -3.73
N CYS A 58 -4.93 1.19 -3.45
CA CYS A 58 -4.34 0.84 -2.16
C CYS A 58 -2.81 0.96 -2.22
N HIS A 59 -2.23 1.82 -1.37
CA HIS A 59 -0.78 2.03 -1.34
C HIS A 59 -0.02 0.92 -0.60
N ALA A 60 1.28 0.81 -0.89
CA ALA A 60 2.21 -0.12 -0.25
C ALA A 60 2.68 0.38 1.13
N LEU A 61 3.48 -0.44 1.86
CA LEU A 61 3.95 -0.23 3.23
C LEU A 61 4.34 1.22 3.57
N THR A 62 5.14 1.85 2.74
CA THR A 62 5.65 3.22 2.97
C THR A 62 5.10 4.24 1.97
N GLY A 63 4.01 3.89 1.28
CA GLY A 63 3.25 4.80 0.45
C GLY A 63 2.34 5.71 1.27
N ASP A 64 1.62 6.55 0.55
CA ASP A 64 0.64 7.47 1.10
C ASP A 64 -0.48 7.72 0.06
N GLN A 65 -1.40 8.60 0.38
CA GLN A 65 -2.50 8.98 -0.49
C GLN A 65 -2.09 9.78 -1.74
N TYR A 66 -0.85 10.24 -1.83
CA TYR A 66 -0.36 11.01 -2.98
C TYR A 66 0.15 10.10 -4.09
N ALA A 67 -0.74 9.29 -4.67
CA ALA A 67 -0.38 8.39 -5.76
C ALA A 67 0.01 9.14 -7.04
N ARG A 68 -0.58 10.33 -7.29
CA ARG A 68 -0.32 11.20 -8.42
C ARG A 68 -0.22 12.65 -7.97
N GLY A 69 0.51 13.45 -8.74
CA GLY A 69 0.74 14.85 -8.51
C GLY A 69 1.81 15.10 -7.43
N LYS A 70 2.10 16.35 -7.18
CA LYS A 70 3.16 16.73 -6.24
C LYS A 70 2.67 16.61 -4.80
N ASN A 71 3.36 15.79 -4.00
CA ASN A 71 3.11 15.71 -2.57
C ASN A 71 3.51 17.04 -1.90
N PRO A 72 2.58 17.80 -1.28
CA PRO A 72 2.86 19.11 -0.74
C PRO A 72 3.80 19.08 0.49
N LEU A 73 3.92 17.93 1.15
CA LEU A 73 4.79 17.79 2.33
C LEU A 73 6.24 17.51 1.93
N THR A 74 6.48 16.76 0.87
CA THR A 74 7.82 16.34 0.45
C THR A 74 8.32 17.07 -0.80
N GLY A 75 7.42 17.72 -1.53
CA GLY A 75 7.71 18.34 -2.81
C GLY A 75 7.99 17.34 -3.94
N LYS A 76 7.93 16.03 -3.68
CA LYS A 76 8.20 14.96 -4.65
C LYS A 76 6.93 14.59 -5.41
N GLU A 77 7.11 14.03 -6.60
CA GLU A 77 6.02 13.45 -7.40
C GLU A 77 5.43 12.24 -6.69
N GLY A 78 4.13 11.98 -6.92
CA GLY A 78 3.46 10.81 -6.39
C GLY A 78 4.12 9.50 -6.84
N TRP A 79 3.70 8.39 -6.25
CA TRP A 79 4.36 7.09 -6.48
C TRP A 79 3.84 6.31 -7.70
N TRP A 80 2.70 6.71 -8.32
CA TRP A 80 2.13 6.14 -9.55
C TRP A 80 1.77 7.20 -10.62
N PRO A 81 2.60 8.21 -10.86
CA PRO A 81 2.25 9.34 -11.74
C PRO A 81 2.07 8.93 -13.21
N LYS A 82 2.67 7.79 -13.63
CA LYS A 82 2.56 7.25 -14.99
C LYS A 82 1.39 6.27 -15.16
N ILE A 83 0.73 5.87 -14.09
CA ILE A 83 -0.38 4.91 -14.10
C ILE A 83 -1.72 5.61 -13.95
N ILE A 84 -1.79 6.67 -13.13
CA ILE A 84 -3.02 7.40 -12.85
C ILE A 84 -2.98 8.74 -13.57
N GLY A 85 -4.02 9.09 -14.35
CA GLY A 85 -4.16 10.39 -14.98
C GLY A 85 -4.93 10.38 -16.29
N PRO A 86 -5.19 11.55 -16.91
CA PRO A 86 -5.85 11.63 -18.19
C PRO A 86 -5.08 10.86 -19.27
N GLY A 87 -5.72 9.87 -19.90
CA GLY A 87 -5.09 9.00 -20.91
C GLY A 87 -4.05 8.01 -20.40
N HIS A 88 -3.88 7.88 -19.08
CA HIS A 88 -2.99 6.90 -18.45
C HIS A 88 -3.70 5.55 -18.29
N PRO A 89 -2.99 4.47 -17.87
CA PRO A 89 -3.60 3.14 -17.66
C PRO A 89 -4.85 3.16 -16.78
N ILE A 90 -4.87 3.98 -15.72
CA ILE A 90 -6.07 4.32 -14.95
C ILE A 90 -6.47 5.73 -15.38
N ASP A 91 -7.32 5.79 -16.42
CA ASP A 91 -7.69 7.04 -17.09
C ASP A 91 -8.70 7.84 -16.26
N THR A 92 -8.25 8.97 -15.71
CA THR A 92 -9.09 9.85 -14.89
C THR A 92 -10.12 10.65 -15.70
N ASN A 93 -10.10 10.61 -17.04
CA ASN A 93 -11.22 11.08 -17.85
C ASN A 93 -12.44 10.15 -17.74
N LYS A 94 -12.23 8.89 -17.38
CA LYS A 94 -13.24 7.82 -17.35
C LYS A 94 -13.58 7.39 -15.92
N PHE A 95 -12.60 7.37 -15.05
CA PHE A 95 -12.71 6.82 -13.70
C PHE A 95 -12.51 7.88 -12.63
N PHE A 96 -13.28 7.76 -11.58
CA PHE A 96 -13.04 8.47 -10.33
C PHE A 96 -12.13 7.62 -9.45
N VAL A 97 -10.90 8.08 -9.27
CA VAL A 97 -9.85 7.35 -8.56
C VAL A 97 -9.71 7.89 -7.14
N ILE A 98 -9.68 7.01 -6.15
CA ILE A 98 -9.56 7.34 -4.73
C ILE A 98 -8.34 6.62 -4.17
N CYS A 99 -7.45 7.32 -3.49
CA CYS A 99 -6.32 6.73 -2.77
C CYS A 99 -6.35 7.18 -1.31
N PRO A 100 -6.80 6.34 -0.37
CA PRO A 100 -6.73 6.63 1.06
C PRO A 100 -5.35 6.32 1.63
N ASN A 101 -4.97 7.05 2.68
CA ASN A 101 -3.88 6.67 3.57
C ASN A 101 -4.41 5.65 4.60
N VAL A 102 -3.69 4.55 4.81
CA VAL A 102 -4.14 3.48 5.71
C VAL A 102 -4.10 3.91 7.18
N LEU A 103 -4.95 3.30 8.01
CA LEU A 103 -4.82 3.37 9.46
C LEU A 103 -3.43 2.90 9.90
N GLY A 104 -2.90 3.51 10.95
CA GLY A 104 -1.57 3.20 11.46
C GLY A 104 -0.43 3.88 10.72
N SER A 105 -0.71 4.54 9.57
CA SER A 105 0.26 5.35 8.84
C SER A 105 0.50 6.71 9.51
N CYS A 106 1.37 7.53 8.94
CA CYS A 106 1.79 8.82 9.50
C CYS A 106 1.51 10.01 8.55
N SER A 107 0.57 9.84 7.60
CA SER A 107 0.28 10.83 6.56
C SER A 107 -1.16 11.38 6.64
N GLY A 108 -1.70 11.53 7.87
CA GLY A 108 -2.99 12.19 8.12
C GLY A 108 -4.15 11.27 8.45
N SER A 109 -4.04 9.95 8.24
CA SER A 109 -4.96 8.98 8.85
C SER A 109 -4.55 8.69 10.28
N THR A 110 -5.51 8.29 11.13
CA THR A 110 -5.23 7.97 12.54
C THR A 110 -4.19 6.86 12.65
N GLY A 111 -3.15 7.13 13.42
CA GLY A 111 -2.02 6.23 13.64
C GLY A 111 -1.24 6.60 14.89
N PRO A 112 -0.12 5.92 15.17
CA PRO A 112 0.69 6.14 16.38
C PRO A 112 1.20 7.57 16.55
N LYS A 113 1.41 8.30 15.45
CA LYS A 113 1.90 9.69 15.46
C LYS A 113 0.82 10.70 15.83
N GLU A 114 -0.45 10.36 15.65
CA GLU A 114 -1.57 11.27 15.81
C GLU A 114 -1.93 11.50 17.28
N ILE A 115 -2.64 12.61 17.55
CA ILE A 115 -3.15 12.92 18.89
C ILE A 115 -4.38 12.05 19.15
N ASN A 116 -4.36 11.34 20.29
CA ASN A 116 -5.53 10.64 20.80
C ASN A 116 -6.53 11.68 21.32
N PRO A 117 -7.74 11.75 20.73
CA PRO A 117 -8.74 12.75 21.09
C PRO A 117 -9.27 12.62 22.54
N ILE A 118 -9.12 11.44 23.14
CA ILE A 118 -9.56 11.19 24.52
C ILE A 118 -8.54 11.71 25.53
N THR A 119 -7.25 11.44 25.27
CA THR A 119 -6.16 11.77 26.23
C THR A 119 -5.48 13.10 25.93
N ASN A 120 -5.71 13.65 24.73
CA ASN A 120 -5.03 14.83 24.18
C ASN A 120 -3.48 14.69 24.18
N LYS A 121 -2.99 13.45 24.00
CA LYS A 121 -1.57 13.11 23.87
C LYS A 121 -1.36 12.31 22.59
N VAL A 122 -0.12 12.30 22.08
CA VAL A 122 0.27 11.42 20.99
C VAL A 122 -0.01 9.97 21.38
N TYR A 123 -0.60 9.19 20.49
CA TYR A 123 -0.91 7.78 20.74
C TYR A 123 0.36 6.98 21.10
N GLY A 124 1.43 7.12 20.32
CA GLY A 124 2.62 6.28 20.52
C GLY A 124 2.25 4.79 20.49
N LEU A 125 2.71 4.04 21.48
CA LEU A 125 2.35 2.62 21.63
C LEU A 125 0.98 2.38 22.32
N ASP A 126 0.27 3.42 22.73
CA ASP A 126 -1.13 3.32 23.16
C ASP A 126 -2.10 3.22 21.95
N PHE A 127 -1.59 3.42 20.72
CA PHE A 127 -2.36 3.12 19.52
C PHE A 127 -2.68 1.61 19.46
N PRO A 128 -3.93 1.21 19.18
CA PRO A 128 -4.27 -0.22 19.15
C PRO A 128 -3.55 -0.94 18.02
N VAL A 129 -3.18 -2.19 18.25
CA VAL A 129 -2.64 -3.05 17.18
C VAL A 129 -3.74 -3.28 16.14
N ILE A 130 -3.38 -3.06 14.90
CA ILE A 130 -4.26 -3.17 13.72
C ILE A 130 -3.82 -4.29 12.80
N THR A 131 -4.69 -4.67 11.90
CA THR A 131 -4.48 -5.66 10.83
C THR A 131 -4.78 -5.05 9.46
N ILE A 132 -4.48 -5.79 8.39
CA ILE A 132 -4.91 -5.42 7.02
C ILE A 132 -6.45 -5.35 6.94
N ALA A 133 -7.15 -6.23 7.66
CA ALA A 133 -8.62 -6.20 7.75
C ALA A 133 -9.13 -4.86 8.33
N ASP A 134 -8.48 -4.35 9.37
CA ASP A 134 -8.85 -3.07 9.99
C ASP A 134 -8.59 -1.89 9.06
N MET A 135 -7.48 -1.92 8.28
CA MET A 135 -7.20 -0.92 7.26
C MET A 135 -8.31 -0.91 6.20
N VAL A 136 -8.73 -2.09 5.73
CA VAL A 136 -9.82 -2.22 4.76
C VAL A 136 -11.16 -1.78 5.36
N SER A 137 -11.44 -2.12 6.62
CA SER A 137 -12.66 -1.68 7.30
C SER A 137 -12.76 -0.15 7.39
N ALA A 138 -11.65 0.54 7.64
CA ALA A 138 -11.61 2.00 7.58
C ALA A 138 -11.83 2.55 6.16
N GLN A 139 -11.31 1.87 5.14
CA GLN A 139 -11.56 2.21 3.74
C GLN A 139 -13.03 2.03 3.36
N VAL A 140 -13.68 0.97 3.84
CA VAL A 140 -15.12 0.75 3.64
C VAL A 140 -15.92 1.93 4.19
N ARG A 141 -15.59 2.42 5.41
CA ARG A 141 -16.24 3.61 5.98
C ARG A 141 -16.02 4.87 5.15
N LEU A 142 -14.84 5.03 4.55
CA LEU A 142 -14.58 6.13 3.62
C LEU A 142 -15.45 6.02 2.36
N ILE A 143 -15.57 4.83 1.78
CA ILE A 143 -16.38 4.59 0.58
C ILE A 143 -17.86 4.81 0.88
N ASP A 144 -18.35 4.42 2.06
CA ASP A 144 -19.71 4.72 2.53
C ASP A 144 -19.93 6.24 2.72
N TYR A 145 -18.96 6.97 3.30
CA TYR A 145 -18.99 8.43 3.42
C TYR A 145 -19.10 9.13 2.07
N LEU A 146 -18.42 8.62 1.04
CA LEU A 146 -18.50 9.13 -0.34
C LEU A 146 -19.82 8.71 -1.04
N GLY A 147 -20.62 7.87 -0.39
CA GLY A 147 -21.89 7.37 -0.89
C GLY A 147 -21.73 6.45 -2.10
N ILE A 148 -20.67 5.66 -2.13
CA ILE A 148 -20.38 4.69 -3.19
C ILE A 148 -20.76 3.31 -2.69
N ASP A 149 -21.79 2.70 -3.30
CA ASP A 149 -22.27 1.38 -2.90
C ASP A 149 -21.34 0.26 -3.38
N LYS A 150 -20.81 0.38 -4.60
CA LYS A 150 -19.97 -0.66 -5.21
C LYS A 150 -18.85 -0.02 -6.02
N LEU A 151 -17.61 -0.39 -5.69
CA LEU A 151 -16.43 0.02 -6.44
C LEU A 151 -16.37 -0.71 -7.79
N PHE A 152 -15.97 0.02 -8.83
CA PHE A 152 -15.65 -0.58 -10.12
C PHE A 152 -14.42 -1.49 -10.02
N SER A 153 -13.37 -0.99 -9.36
CA SER A 153 -12.14 -1.75 -9.14
C SER A 153 -11.47 -1.41 -7.83
N VAL A 154 -10.77 -2.38 -7.24
CA VAL A 154 -9.77 -2.16 -6.19
C VAL A 154 -8.43 -2.64 -6.73
N ILE A 155 -7.42 -1.78 -6.72
CA ILE A 155 -6.08 -2.05 -7.28
C ILE A 155 -4.99 -1.64 -6.29
N GLY A 156 -3.93 -2.45 -6.19
CA GLY A 156 -2.79 -2.11 -5.36
C GLY A 156 -1.64 -3.10 -5.48
N GLY A 157 -0.43 -2.60 -5.24
CA GLY A 157 0.78 -3.41 -5.23
C GLY A 157 1.28 -3.71 -3.82
N SER A 158 1.95 -4.85 -3.63
CA SER A 158 2.57 -5.23 -2.36
C SER A 158 1.54 -5.32 -1.22
N MET A 159 1.73 -4.61 -0.09
CA MET A 159 0.72 -4.45 0.96
C MET A 159 -0.61 -3.92 0.40
N GLY A 160 -0.57 -3.08 -0.65
CA GLY A 160 -1.78 -2.65 -1.34
C GLY A 160 -2.55 -3.82 -1.95
N GLY A 161 -1.84 -4.81 -2.50
CA GLY A 161 -2.45 -6.04 -3.00
C GLY A 161 -3.05 -6.93 -1.91
N MET A 162 -2.48 -6.94 -0.69
CA MET A 162 -3.11 -7.60 0.47
C MET A 162 -4.46 -6.96 0.81
N GLN A 163 -4.53 -5.62 0.77
CA GLN A 163 -5.78 -4.88 0.95
C GLN A 163 -6.78 -5.23 -0.15
N VAL A 164 -6.35 -5.29 -1.42
CA VAL A 164 -7.19 -5.72 -2.57
C VAL A 164 -7.79 -7.10 -2.33
N MET A 165 -6.97 -8.06 -1.90
CA MET A 165 -7.42 -9.43 -1.63
C MET A 165 -8.39 -9.47 -0.45
N HIS A 166 -8.15 -8.68 0.60
CA HIS A 166 -9.07 -8.60 1.73
C HIS A 166 -10.41 -7.96 1.33
N TRP A 167 -10.41 -6.93 0.47
CA TRP A 167 -11.63 -6.40 -0.15
C TRP A 167 -12.39 -7.50 -0.91
N ALA A 168 -11.70 -8.28 -1.72
CA ALA A 168 -12.30 -9.31 -2.56
C ALA A 168 -12.89 -10.50 -1.77
N VAL A 169 -12.39 -10.78 -0.58
CA VAL A 169 -12.92 -11.85 0.30
C VAL A 169 -13.94 -11.29 1.30
N GLY A 170 -13.57 -10.27 2.07
CA GLY A 170 -14.40 -9.74 3.15
C GLY A 170 -15.56 -8.85 2.67
N HIS A 171 -15.41 -8.21 1.52
CA HIS A 171 -16.37 -7.24 0.99
C HIS A 171 -16.72 -7.49 -0.48
N ARG A 172 -16.78 -8.77 -0.90
CA ARG A 172 -16.96 -9.22 -2.30
C ARG A 172 -18.15 -8.57 -3.03
N HIS A 173 -19.20 -8.21 -2.32
CA HIS A 173 -20.39 -7.55 -2.91
C HIS A 173 -20.19 -6.06 -3.21
N ARG A 174 -19.14 -5.46 -2.63
CA ARG A 174 -18.83 -4.04 -2.70
C ARG A 174 -17.82 -3.68 -3.81
N LEU A 175 -17.37 -4.65 -4.61
CA LEU A 175 -16.48 -4.39 -5.74
C LEU A 175 -16.84 -5.30 -6.93
N ARG A 176 -16.50 -4.82 -8.15
CA ARG A 176 -16.67 -5.59 -9.38
C ARG A 176 -15.38 -6.32 -9.74
N THR A 177 -14.24 -5.64 -9.66
CA THR A 177 -12.95 -6.19 -10.05
C THR A 177 -11.88 -5.98 -9.00
N ALA A 178 -10.91 -6.89 -8.93
CA ALA A 178 -9.77 -6.86 -8.02
C ALA A 178 -8.45 -7.06 -8.78
N MET A 179 -7.49 -6.15 -8.57
CA MET A 179 -6.20 -6.17 -9.27
C MET A 179 -5.04 -6.16 -8.24
N PRO A 180 -4.72 -7.29 -7.59
CA PRO A 180 -3.53 -7.41 -6.76
C PRO A 180 -2.28 -7.55 -7.64
N ILE A 181 -1.25 -6.74 -7.36
CA ILE A 181 0.01 -6.69 -8.11
C ILE A 181 1.16 -6.98 -7.17
N ALA A 182 2.08 -7.88 -7.53
CA ALA A 182 3.27 -8.18 -6.72
C ALA A 182 2.92 -8.39 -5.24
N SER A 183 1.99 -9.31 -4.95
CA SER A 183 1.43 -9.50 -3.61
C SER A 183 1.25 -10.98 -3.27
N THR A 184 0.82 -11.24 -2.04
CA THR A 184 0.63 -12.59 -1.51
C THR A 184 -0.73 -12.73 -0.83
N TRP A 185 -1.15 -13.96 -0.60
CA TRP A 185 -2.36 -14.29 0.16
C TRP A 185 -2.10 -14.48 1.67
N ARG A 186 -0.84 -14.66 2.06
CA ARG A 186 -0.37 -14.62 3.47
C ARG A 186 1.10 -14.24 3.54
N HIS A 187 1.51 -13.65 4.67
CA HIS A 187 2.91 -13.30 4.87
C HIS A 187 3.76 -14.53 5.15
N SER A 188 4.90 -14.65 4.45
CA SER A 188 5.81 -15.77 4.62
C SER A 188 6.71 -15.61 5.86
N ALA A 189 7.25 -16.73 6.36
CA ALA A 189 8.24 -16.68 7.45
C ALA A 189 9.47 -15.81 7.09
N GLN A 190 9.89 -15.82 5.81
CA GLN A 190 11.00 -14.97 5.33
C GLN A 190 10.65 -13.48 5.46
N ASN A 191 9.44 -13.08 5.06
CA ASN A 191 9.00 -11.70 5.14
C ASN A 191 8.87 -11.22 6.59
N ILE A 192 8.29 -12.07 7.45
CA ILE A 192 8.22 -11.82 8.90
C ILE A 192 9.62 -11.64 9.50
N ALA A 193 10.60 -12.47 9.09
CA ALA A 193 11.97 -12.35 9.57
C ALA A 193 12.64 -11.02 9.18
N PHE A 194 12.47 -10.55 7.94
CA PHE A 194 12.97 -9.24 7.52
C PHE A 194 12.30 -8.09 8.27
N HIS A 195 10.99 -8.16 8.49
CA HIS A 195 10.28 -7.17 9.29
C HIS A 195 10.77 -7.15 10.74
N GLU A 196 11.03 -8.32 11.33
CA GLU A 196 11.53 -8.41 12.70
C GLU A 196 12.92 -7.77 12.83
N VAL A 197 13.83 -7.97 11.86
CA VAL A 197 15.13 -7.25 11.84
C VAL A 197 14.92 -5.74 11.87
N GLY A 198 14.00 -5.22 11.05
CA GLY A 198 13.69 -3.79 11.02
C GLY A 198 13.10 -3.28 12.34
N ARG A 199 12.15 -4.02 12.93
CA ARG A 199 11.55 -3.66 14.22
C ARG A 199 12.57 -3.67 15.34
N GLN A 200 13.43 -4.69 15.39
CA GLN A 200 14.49 -4.77 16.41
C GLN A 200 15.50 -3.63 16.27
N ALA A 201 15.85 -3.23 15.04
CA ALA A 201 16.71 -2.08 14.80
C ALA A 201 16.10 -0.78 15.37
N ILE A 202 14.80 -0.56 15.17
CA ILE A 202 14.08 0.60 15.71
C ILE A 202 14.03 0.54 17.23
N MET A 203 13.64 -0.59 17.82
CA MET A 203 13.46 -0.75 19.27
C MET A 203 14.79 -0.72 20.03
N ALA A 204 15.90 -1.09 19.38
CA ALA A 204 17.25 -1.00 19.96
C ALA A 204 17.83 0.41 19.90
N ASP A 205 17.26 1.33 19.11
CA ASP A 205 17.71 2.72 19.05
C ASP A 205 17.41 3.42 20.39
N PRO A 206 18.42 3.99 21.10
CA PRO A 206 18.20 4.68 22.38
C PRO A 206 17.16 5.80 22.30
N ASN A 207 17.03 6.43 21.14
CA ASN A 207 16.08 7.52 20.92
C ASN A 207 14.64 7.05 20.70
N TRP A 208 14.39 5.74 20.58
CA TRP A 208 13.04 5.20 20.49
C TRP A 208 12.26 5.35 21.82
N GLN A 209 12.95 5.28 22.98
CA GLN A 209 12.39 5.53 24.31
C GLN A 209 11.09 4.76 24.59
N GLY A 210 11.02 3.49 24.16
CA GLY A 210 9.81 2.70 24.30
C GLY A 210 8.60 3.27 23.54
N GLY A 211 8.85 3.91 22.40
CA GLY A 211 7.82 4.51 21.55
C GLY A 211 7.31 5.87 21.97
N LYS A 212 7.93 6.51 23.00
CA LYS A 212 7.49 7.78 23.61
C LYS A 212 8.24 9.00 23.11
N TYR A 213 9.01 8.90 22.02
CA TYR A 213 9.65 10.05 21.40
C TYR A 213 8.61 11.06 20.88
N SER A 214 8.92 12.34 20.89
CA SER A 214 8.08 13.40 20.32
C SER A 214 8.72 14.05 19.10
N GLU A 215 7.97 14.91 18.39
CA GLU A 215 8.49 15.63 17.23
C GLU A 215 9.65 16.58 17.56
N ASN A 216 9.70 17.11 18.79
CA ASN A 216 10.71 18.06 19.25
C ASN A 216 11.90 17.39 19.96
N GLU A 217 11.89 16.08 20.09
CA GLU A 217 12.93 15.29 20.75
C GLU A 217 13.72 14.46 19.74
N ALA A 218 14.83 13.89 20.17
CA ALA A 218 15.60 12.98 19.35
C ALA A 218 14.77 11.75 18.97
N ARG A 219 14.66 11.47 17.67
CA ARG A 219 13.89 10.35 17.10
C ARG A 219 14.79 9.15 16.84
N PRO A 220 14.24 7.93 16.75
CA PRO A 220 14.99 6.72 16.47
C PRO A 220 15.41 6.63 14.99
N HIS A 221 16.11 7.66 14.50
CA HIS A 221 16.50 7.78 13.10
C HIS A 221 17.52 6.71 12.70
N ALA A 222 18.42 6.32 13.60
CA ALA A 222 19.42 5.28 13.30
C ALA A 222 18.72 3.92 13.11
N GLY A 223 17.83 3.54 14.02
CA GLY A 223 17.07 2.30 13.92
C GLY A 223 16.14 2.26 12.71
N LEU A 224 15.39 3.35 12.47
CA LEU A 224 14.49 3.45 11.31
C LEU A 224 15.27 3.43 9.98
N SER A 225 16.45 4.05 9.93
CA SER A 225 17.34 4.01 8.77
C SER A 225 17.80 2.58 8.46
N VAL A 226 18.22 1.81 9.48
CA VAL A 226 18.60 0.40 9.31
C VAL A 226 17.41 -0.46 8.85
N ALA A 227 16.23 -0.25 9.42
CA ALA A 227 15.01 -0.92 8.99
C ALA A 227 14.73 -0.66 7.49
N ARG A 228 14.91 0.59 7.03
CA ARG A 228 14.76 0.96 5.62
C ARG A 228 15.83 0.32 4.72
N MET A 229 17.08 0.24 5.18
CA MET A 229 18.16 -0.43 4.45
C MET A 229 17.82 -1.91 4.23
N ALA A 230 17.40 -2.63 5.28
CA ALA A 230 16.98 -4.03 5.18
C ALA A 230 15.82 -4.20 4.18
N ALA A 231 14.81 -3.33 4.24
CA ALA A 231 13.70 -3.33 3.30
C ALA A 231 14.15 -3.13 1.85
N HIS A 232 15.09 -2.20 1.59
CA HIS A 232 15.59 -1.97 0.22
C HIS A 232 16.33 -3.16 -0.37
N ILE A 233 16.98 -4.00 0.44
CA ILE A 233 17.58 -5.25 -0.04
C ILE A 233 16.48 -6.17 -0.58
N THR A 234 15.33 -6.23 0.07
CA THR A 234 14.22 -7.10 -0.35
C THR A 234 13.47 -6.58 -1.57
N TYR A 235 13.54 -5.28 -1.86
CA TYR A 235 12.82 -4.65 -2.98
C TYR A 235 13.52 -4.83 -4.33
N MET A 236 14.83 -5.09 -4.33
CA MET A 236 15.60 -5.23 -5.55
C MET A 236 15.95 -6.70 -5.81
N SER A 237 15.99 -7.09 -7.09
CA SER A 237 16.54 -8.41 -7.45
C SER A 237 18.06 -8.44 -7.35
N GLU A 238 18.63 -9.63 -7.19
CA GLU A 238 20.08 -9.84 -7.24
C GLU A 238 20.66 -9.31 -8.57
N LYS A 239 19.98 -9.59 -9.69
CA LYS A 239 20.38 -9.09 -11.01
C LYS A 239 20.38 -7.55 -11.07
N SER A 240 19.37 -6.89 -10.48
CA SER A 240 19.31 -5.43 -10.42
C SER A 240 20.43 -4.84 -9.56
N LEU A 241 20.69 -5.44 -8.40
CA LEU A 241 21.80 -5.03 -7.51
C LEU A 241 23.15 -5.19 -8.21
N THR A 242 23.39 -6.33 -8.84
CA THR A 242 24.62 -6.61 -9.56
C THR A 242 24.81 -5.68 -10.77
N SER A 243 23.76 -5.47 -11.56
CA SER A 243 23.82 -4.59 -12.73
C SER A 243 24.06 -3.12 -12.35
N LYS A 244 23.46 -2.66 -11.25
CA LYS A 244 23.54 -1.26 -10.83
C LYS A 244 24.81 -0.92 -10.07
N PHE A 245 25.27 -1.81 -9.21
CA PHE A 245 26.35 -1.54 -8.27
C PHE A 245 27.55 -2.48 -8.46
N GLY A 246 27.31 -3.76 -8.74
CA GLY A 246 28.35 -4.78 -8.80
C GLY A 246 29.22 -4.76 -7.55
N ARG A 247 30.52 -4.70 -7.74
CA ARG A 247 31.53 -4.47 -6.70
C ARG A 247 32.24 -3.12 -6.88
N ASN A 248 31.58 -2.15 -7.51
CA ASN A 248 32.16 -0.84 -7.78
C ASN A 248 32.42 -0.08 -6.47
N LEU A 249 33.59 0.55 -6.40
CA LEU A 249 33.97 1.40 -5.28
C LEU A 249 33.30 2.77 -5.39
N GLN A 250 33.00 3.38 -4.24
CA GLN A 250 32.39 4.69 -4.12
C GLN A 250 33.45 5.79 -4.12
N ASP A 251 33.56 6.52 -5.23
CA ASP A 251 34.44 7.68 -5.39
C ASP A 251 35.92 7.44 -4.95
N ARG A 252 36.43 6.24 -5.22
CA ARG A 252 37.79 5.82 -4.84
C ARG A 252 38.29 4.70 -5.72
N ASP A 253 39.64 4.54 -5.73
CA ASP A 253 40.30 3.50 -6.53
C ASP A 253 40.79 2.29 -5.70
N LYS A 254 40.79 2.40 -4.38
CA LYS A 254 41.30 1.37 -3.46
C LYS A 254 40.41 1.23 -2.23
N LEU A 255 40.40 0.03 -1.65
CA LEU A 255 39.78 -0.23 -0.35
C LEU A 255 40.46 0.57 0.76
N THR A 256 39.68 1.11 1.70
CA THR A 256 40.23 1.88 2.84
C THR A 256 40.60 1.01 4.03
N PHE A 257 40.13 -0.24 4.09
CA PHE A 257 40.24 -1.14 5.25
C PHE A 257 39.62 -0.53 6.53
N GLY A 258 38.65 0.34 6.36
CA GLY A 258 37.87 1.00 7.43
C GLY A 258 36.40 0.58 7.43
N PHE A 259 35.59 1.31 8.18
CA PHE A 259 34.11 1.10 8.26
C PHE A 259 33.33 2.16 7.51
N ASP A 260 33.98 3.01 6.73
CA ASP A 260 33.32 3.91 5.78
C ASP A 260 32.81 3.12 4.58
N ALA A 261 31.91 3.75 3.80
CA ALA A 261 31.38 3.12 2.60
C ALA A 261 32.47 3.00 1.52
N ASP A 262 33.01 1.79 1.35
CA ASP A 262 33.92 1.49 0.25
C ASP A 262 33.17 1.21 -1.05
N PHE A 263 32.04 0.51 -0.99
CA PHE A 263 31.26 0.11 -2.15
C PHE A 263 30.05 1.04 -2.41
N GLN A 264 29.70 1.21 -3.69
CA GLN A 264 28.53 2.01 -4.08
C GLN A 264 27.22 1.52 -3.44
N ILE A 265 27.06 0.21 -3.28
CA ILE A 265 25.86 -0.36 -2.62
C ILE A 265 25.73 0.10 -1.16
N GLU A 266 26.84 0.24 -0.42
CA GLU A 266 26.81 0.73 0.97
C GLU A 266 26.34 2.18 1.02
N SER A 267 26.87 3.04 0.15
CA SER A 267 26.44 4.44 0.03
C SER A 267 24.98 4.55 -0.37
N TYR A 268 24.54 3.71 -1.31
CA TYR A 268 23.13 3.66 -1.72
C TYR A 268 22.19 3.31 -0.55
N LEU A 269 22.49 2.25 0.19
CA LEU A 269 21.66 1.84 1.33
C LEU A 269 21.64 2.90 2.42
N ARG A 270 22.79 3.51 2.77
CA ARG A 270 22.85 4.63 3.72
C ARG A 270 22.00 5.81 3.26
N TYR A 271 22.07 6.18 1.98
CA TYR A 271 21.25 7.25 1.42
C TYR A 271 19.76 6.93 1.52
N GLN A 272 19.34 5.70 1.18
CA GLN A 272 17.94 5.28 1.29
C GLN A 272 17.44 5.32 2.74
N GLY A 273 18.27 4.92 3.69
CA GLY A 273 17.94 5.02 5.11
C GLY A 273 17.77 6.47 5.57
N ILE A 274 18.77 7.33 5.30
CA ILE A 274 18.75 8.74 5.72
C ILE A 274 17.58 9.51 5.07
N SER A 275 17.32 9.30 3.78
CA SER A 275 16.23 9.99 3.08
C SER A 275 14.83 9.54 3.52
N PHE A 276 14.73 8.47 4.27
CA PHE A 276 13.46 7.92 4.73
C PHE A 276 12.99 8.48 6.07
N VAL A 277 13.93 8.73 7.00
CA VAL A 277 13.61 9.07 8.39
C VAL A 277 12.85 10.39 8.58
N ASP A 278 12.99 11.31 7.65
CA ASP A 278 12.29 12.60 7.69
C ASP A 278 10.82 12.52 7.24
N ARG A 279 10.45 11.45 6.52
CA ARG A 279 9.11 11.33 5.94
C ARG A 279 8.25 10.24 6.56
N PHE A 280 8.81 9.37 7.39
CA PHE A 280 8.08 8.24 7.96
C PHE A 280 8.29 8.13 9.47
N ASP A 281 7.24 7.75 10.17
CA ASP A 281 7.26 7.59 11.61
C ASP A 281 7.68 6.17 12.01
N ALA A 282 8.55 6.07 13.01
CA ALA A 282 9.09 4.79 13.44
C ALA A 282 8.03 3.88 14.09
N ASN A 283 7.14 4.43 14.92
CA ASN A 283 6.05 3.63 15.48
C ASN A 283 5.08 3.17 14.40
N SER A 284 4.74 4.04 13.43
CA SER A 284 3.92 3.63 12.27
C SER A 284 4.57 2.48 11.49
N TYR A 285 5.90 2.48 11.34
CA TYR A 285 6.60 1.36 10.71
C TYR A 285 6.43 0.05 11.51
N LEU A 286 6.53 0.11 12.85
CA LEU A 286 6.29 -1.05 13.72
C LEU A 286 4.87 -1.61 13.54
N TYR A 287 3.86 -0.73 13.59
CA TYR A 287 2.44 -1.13 13.49
C TYR A 287 2.08 -1.71 12.13
N ILE A 288 2.49 -1.05 11.04
CA ILE A 288 2.16 -1.51 9.68
C ILE A 288 2.88 -2.83 9.36
N THR A 289 4.17 -2.97 9.72
CA THR A 289 4.86 -4.25 9.52
C THR A 289 4.26 -5.38 10.36
N ARG A 290 3.75 -5.07 11.56
CA ARG A 290 3.01 -6.05 12.37
C ARG A 290 1.67 -6.42 11.73
N ALA A 291 0.94 -5.46 11.18
CA ALA A 291 -0.30 -5.72 10.45
C ALA A 291 -0.08 -6.63 9.23
N MET A 292 1.03 -6.42 8.51
CA MET A 292 1.42 -7.29 7.41
C MET A 292 1.81 -8.70 7.88
N ASP A 293 2.52 -8.83 9.01
CA ASP A 293 2.90 -10.14 9.55
C ASP A 293 1.68 -10.98 9.98
N TYR A 294 0.62 -10.33 10.45
CA TYR A 294 -0.63 -10.98 10.81
C TYR A 294 -1.51 -11.32 9.60
N TYR A 295 -1.14 -10.86 8.41
CA TYR A 295 -1.94 -11.10 7.23
C TYR A 295 -1.89 -12.55 6.79
N ASP A 296 -3.04 -13.20 6.88
CA ASP A 296 -3.37 -14.50 6.28
C ASP A 296 -4.85 -14.46 5.91
N ILE A 297 -5.15 -14.44 4.61
CA ILE A 297 -6.53 -14.36 4.12
C ILE A 297 -7.34 -15.62 4.41
N THR A 298 -6.66 -16.69 4.80
CA THR A 298 -7.27 -18.01 5.07
C THR A 298 -7.56 -18.26 6.55
N SER A 299 -7.24 -17.29 7.43
CA SER A 299 -7.40 -17.45 8.89
C SER A 299 -8.81 -17.84 9.30
N ASP A 300 -9.84 -17.29 8.65
CA ASP A 300 -11.24 -17.56 8.91
C ASP A 300 -11.78 -18.79 8.12
N PHE A 301 -10.93 -19.45 7.31
CA PHE A 301 -11.25 -20.54 6.41
C PHE A 301 -10.40 -21.80 6.68
N ASN A 302 -9.98 -22.01 7.92
CA ASN A 302 -9.18 -23.17 8.35
C ASN A 302 -7.89 -23.38 7.52
N GLY A 303 -7.30 -22.30 7.01
CA GLY A 303 -6.11 -22.36 6.15
C GLY A 303 -6.40 -22.74 4.69
N ASN A 304 -7.66 -22.79 4.28
CA ASN A 304 -8.07 -23.20 2.93
C ASN A 304 -8.32 -21.99 2.04
N LEU A 305 -7.38 -21.72 1.12
CA LEU A 305 -7.46 -20.58 0.20
C LEU A 305 -8.63 -20.70 -0.80
N THR A 306 -9.03 -21.92 -1.17
CA THR A 306 -10.17 -22.15 -2.05
C THR A 306 -11.49 -21.76 -1.37
N GLU A 307 -11.67 -22.09 -0.09
CA GLU A 307 -12.85 -21.68 0.69
C GLU A 307 -12.96 -20.14 0.82
N ALA A 308 -11.82 -19.43 0.95
CA ALA A 308 -11.81 -17.98 1.01
C ALA A 308 -12.44 -17.33 -0.23
N PHE A 309 -12.33 -17.97 -1.39
CA PHE A 309 -12.89 -17.46 -2.65
C PHE A 309 -14.22 -18.09 -3.05
N ASP A 310 -14.74 -19.05 -2.30
CA ASP A 310 -15.99 -19.73 -2.66
C ASP A 310 -17.16 -18.75 -2.85
N GLY A 311 -17.91 -18.94 -3.96
CA GLY A 311 -19.04 -18.08 -4.31
C GLY A 311 -18.68 -16.64 -4.70
N THR A 312 -17.41 -16.32 -5.01
CA THR A 312 -17.05 -14.98 -5.48
C THR A 312 -17.52 -14.71 -6.90
N GLU A 313 -18.10 -13.53 -7.12
CA GLU A 313 -18.43 -12.97 -8.45
C GLU A 313 -17.42 -11.91 -8.88
N VAL A 314 -16.42 -11.62 -8.05
CA VAL A 314 -15.37 -10.65 -8.34
C VAL A 314 -14.52 -11.17 -9.48
N LYS A 315 -14.18 -10.30 -10.43
CA LYS A 315 -13.24 -10.63 -11.50
C LYS A 315 -11.83 -10.19 -11.13
N PHE A 316 -10.89 -11.08 -11.26
CA PHE A 316 -9.51 -10.86 -10.86
C PHE A 316 -8.58 -10.62 -12.04
N CYS A 317 -7.65 -9.68 -11.87
CA CYS A 317 -6.46 -9.55 -12.71
C CYS A 317 -5.23 -9.55 -11.80
N ILE A 318 -4.56 -10.70 -11.71
CA ILE A 318 -3.39 -10.89 -10.84
C ILE A 318 -2.13 -10.69 -11.67
N MET A 319 -1.21 -9.87 -11.17
CA MET A 319 0.08 -9.61 -11.82
C MET A 319 1.24 -9.92 -10.88
N SER A 320 2.26 -10.60 -11.39
CA SER A 320 3.51 -10.87 -10.68
C SER A 320 4.71 -10.57 -11.58
N PHE A 321 5.89 -10.41 -10.99
CA PHE A 321 7.14 -10.17 -11.70
C PHE A 321 8.11 -11.32 -11.47
N THR A 322 8.76 -11.80 -12.53
CA THR A 322 9.62 -13.00 -12.50
C THR A 322 10.79 -12.89 -11.53
N SER A 323 11.30 -11.68 -11.30
CA SER A 323 12.42 -11.42 -10.41
C SER A 323 12.04 -11.00 -8.98
N ASP A 324 10.75 -10.92 -8.68
CA ASP A 324 10.27 -10.64 -7.33
C ASP A 324 10.48 -11.87 -6.42
N TRP A 325 11.39 -11.71 -5.46
CA TRP A 325 11.70 -12.76 -4.50
C TRP A 325 11.09 -12.48 -3.11
N LEU A 326 10.46 -11.30 -2.94
CA LEU A 326 9.72 -10.92 -1.73
C LEU A 326 8.29 -11.50 -1.77
N TYR A 327 7.57 -11.29 -2.88
CA TYR A 327 6.27 -11.91 -3.17
C TYR A 327 6.35 -12.63 -4.51
N THR A 328 6.63 -13.91 -4.41
CA THR A 328 7.02 -14.72 -5.57
C THR A 328 5.84 -15.01 -6.50
N THR A 329 6.13 -15.19 -7.79
CA THR A 329 5.14 -15.69 -8.76
C THR A 329 4.49 -17.01 -8.33
N ARG A 330 5.18 -17.83 -7.53
CA ARG A 330 4.60 -19.06 -6.98
C ARG A 330 3.36 -18.76 -6.13
N GLU A 331 3.42 -17.75 -5.26
CA GLU A 331 2.29 -17.35 -4.41
C GLU A 331 1.12 -16.81 -5.24
N SER A 332 1.40 -16.03 -6.30
CA SER A 332 0.39 -15.58 -7.24
C SER A 332 -0.28 -16.77 -7.97
N ARG A 333 0.49 -17.77 -8.38
CA ARG A 333 -0.04 -19.00 -8.99
C ARG A 333 -0.89 -19.82 -8.02
N GLU A 334 -0.60 -19.80 -6.72
CA GLU A 334 -1.43 -20.42 -5.68
C GLU A 334 -2.81 -19.74 -5.60
N MET A 335 -2.86 -18.41 -5.60
CA MET A 335 -4.11 -17.64 -5.67
C MET A 335 -4.92 -17.96 -6.93
N VAL A 336 -4.27 -17.98 -8.10
CA VAL A 336 -4.91 -18.30 -9.37
C VAL A 336 -5.51 -19.71 -9.38
N ARG A 337 -4.80 -20.69 -8.84
CA ARG A 337 -5.31 -22.07 -8.73
C ARG A 337 -6.53 -22.16 -7.84
N ALA A 338 -6.52 -21.46 -6.69
CA ALA A 338 -7.67 -21.44 -5.78
C ALA A 338 -8.89 -20.76 -6.43
N LEU A 339 -8.70 -19.64 -7.13
CA LEU A 339 -9.75 -18.96 -7.88
C LEU A 339 -10.33 -19.83 -9.01
N ASN A 340 -9.47 -20.48 -9.79
CA ASN A 340 -9.92 -21.42 -10.83
C ASN A 340 -10.69 -22.59 -10.24
N ALA A 341 -10.30 -23.11 -9.07
CA ALA A 341 -10.97 -24.23 -8.42
C ALA A 341 -12.44 -23.93 -8.03
N VAL A 342 -12.76 -22.67 -7.74
CA VAL A 342 -14.13 -22.19 -7.47
C VAL A 342 -14.85 -21.64 -8.70
N GLY A 343 -14.24 -21.71 -9.89
CA GLY A 343 -14.81 -21.19 -11.14
C GLY A 343 -14.84 -19.67 -11.24
N ALA A 344 -14.04 -18.96 -10.44
CA ALA A 344 -13.93 -17.51 -10.51
C ALA A 344 -13.27 -17.04 -11.82
N GLN A 345 -13.65 -15.84 -12.29
CA GLN A 345 -13.02 -15.23 -13.44
C GLN A 345 -11.67 -14.61 -13.04
N VAL A 346 -10.58 -15.18 -13.52
CA VAL A 346 -9.23 -14.71 -13.22
C VAL A 346 -8.36 -14.62 -14.48
N SER A 347 -7.77 -13.45 -14.68
CA SER A 347 -6.65 -13.23 -15.61
C SER A 347 -5.36 -13.20 -14.81
N PHE A 348 -4.32 -13.86 -15.29
CA PHE A 348 -3.02 -13.89 -14.63
C PHE A 348 -1.91 -13.54 -15.59
N MET A 349 -1.06 -12.61 -15.17
CA MET A 349 0.11 -12.19 -15.96
C MET A 349 1.37 -12.30 -15.11
N GLU A 350 2.32 -13.08 -15.61
CA GLU A 350 3.68 -13.17 -15.09
C GLU A 350 4.58 -12.32 -15.98
N ILE A 351 4.96 -11.15 -15.49
CA ILE A 351 5.69 -10.14 -16.25
C ILE A 351 7.19 -10.38 -16.10
N GLU A 352 7.91 -10.52 -17.21
CA GLU A 352 9.36 -10.64 -17.18
C GLU A 352 9.99 -9.28 -16.95
N MET A 353 10.53 -9.08 -15.75
CA MET A 353 11.22 -7.85 -15.34
C MET A 353 12.31 -8.16 -14.33
N ASP A 354 13.46 -7.47 -14.40
CA ASP A 354 14.65 -7.75 -13.59
C ASP A 354 14.85 -6.81 -12.40
N LYS A 355 13.84 -6.02 -12.03
CA LYS A 355 13.95 -4.98 -10.99
C LYS A 355 13.58 -5.46 -9.58
N GLY A 356 13.09 -6.70 -9.44
CA GLY A 356 12.63 -7.25 -8.18
C GLY A 356 11.24 -6.76 -7.82
N HIS A 357 10.98 -6.64 -6.53
CA HIS A 357 9.68 -6.25 -6.01
C HIS A 357 9.26 -4.84 -6.43
N ASP A 358 10.19 -3.88 -6.51
CA ASP A 358 9.89 -2.50 -6.92
C ASP A 358 9.37 -2.37 -8.36
N SER A 359 9.34 -3.46 -9.14
CA SER A 359 8.89 -3.47 -10.54
C SER A 359 7.51 -2.84 -10.73
N PHE A 360 6.58 -3.01 -9.79
CA PHE A 360 5.24 -2.42 -9.88
C PHE A 360 5.20 -0.89 -9.70
N LEU A 361 6.27 -0.28 -9.20
CA LEU A 361 6.42 1.18 -9.04
C LEU A 361 7.15 1.83 -10.23
N LEU A 362 7.79 1.02 -11.08
CA LEU A 362 8.61 1.48 -12.18
C LEU A 362 7.82 1.50 -13.51
N GLU A 363 8.44 2.13 -14.51
CA GLU A 363 7.89 2.10 -15.86
C GLU A 363 7.92 0.67 -16.42
N CYS A 364 6.73 0.11 -16.66
CA CYS A 364 6.54 -1.22 -17.22
C CYS A 364 5.39 -1.18 -18.24
N PRO A 365 5.69 -0.98 -19.52
CA PRO A 365 4.66 -0.87 -20.58
C PRO A 365 3.72 -2.07 -20.64
N GLU A 366 4.20 -3.28 -20.37
CA GLU A 366 3.38 -4.49 -20.32
C GLU A 366 2.33 -4.40 -19.21
N MET A 367 2.74 -4.06 -17.97
CA MET A 367 1.82 -3.84 -16.85
C MET A 367 0.81 -2.73 -17.18
N PHE A 368 1.26 -1.63 -17.79
CA PHE A 368 0.39 -0.50 -18.16
C PHE A 368 -0.69 -0.92 -19.15
N ASN A 369 -0.32 -1.68 -20.18
CA ASN A 369 -1.27 -2.22 -21.17
C ASN A 369 -2.27 -3.20 -20.54
N ILE A 370 -1.83 -4.05 -19.61
CA ILE A 370 -2.69 -4.99 -18.90
C ILE A 370 -3.72 -4.23 -18.06
N ILE A 371 -3.29 -3.24 -17.26
CA ILE A 371 -4.19 -2.43 -16.44
C ILE A 371 -5.22 -1.73 -17.32
N SER A 372 -4.78 -1.01 -18.35
CA SER A 372 -5.67 -0.28 -19.27
C SER A 372 -6.63 -1.20 -19.99
N GLY A 373 -6.14 -2.31 -20.54
CA GLY A 373 -6.94 -3.28 -21.29
C GLY A 373 -8.00 -3.95 -20.42
N PHE A 374 -7.62 -4.40 -19.21
CA PHE A 374 -8.56 -5.04 -18.28
C PHE A 374 -9.65 -4.07 -17.83
N LEU A 375 -9.27 -2.85 -17.38
CA LEU A 375 -10.23 -1.85 -16.93
C LEU A 375 -11.18 -1.42 -18.07
N SER A 376 -10.66 -1.25 -19.29
CA SER A 376 -11.48 -0.86 -20.45
C SER A 376 -12.47 -1.96 -20.85
N ALA A 377 -12.03 -3.22 -20.91
CA ALA A 377 -12.92 -4.34 -21.22
C ALA A 377 -14.04 -4.51 -20.18
N GLU A 378 -13.69 -4.38 -18.89
CA GLU A 378 -14.68 -4.49 -17.82
C GLU A 378 -15.64 -3.29 -17.74
N ALA A 379 -15.19 -2.09 -18.12
CA ALA A 379 -16.04 -0.90 -18.22
C ALA A 379 -17.05 -1.05 -19.38
N GLU A 380 -16.64 -1.58 -20.53
CA GLU A 380 -17.53 -1.88 -21.64
C GLU A 380 -18.61 -2.89 -21.24
N VAL A 381 -18.24 -3.99 -20.57
CA VAL A 381 -19.19 -4.99 -20.04
C VAL A 381 -20.13 -4.38 -18.98
N ALA A 382 -19.64 -3.41 -18.19
CA ALA A 382 -20.46 -2.72 -17.19
C ALA A 382 -21.38 -1.66 -17.78
N GLY A 383 -21.26 -1.32 -19.06
CA GLY A 383 -21.99 -0.22 -19.67
C GLY A 383 -21.59 1.15 -19.14
N ILE A 384 -20.37 1.27 -18.60
CA ILE A 384 -19.81 2.57 -18.21
C ILE A 384 -19.41 3.29 -19.48
N ASN A 385 -20.05 4.42 -19.79
CA ASN A 385 -19.69 5.22 -20.95
C ASN A 385 -18.26 5.71 -20.83
N ILE A 386 -17.38 5.15 -21.69
CA ILE A 386 -15.96 5.47 -21.73
C ILE A 386 -15.70 6.59 -22.78
N ASN A 387 -16.72 6.99 -23.52
CA ASN A 387 -16.62 7.83 -24.72
C ASN A 387 -17.22 9.26 -24.56
N ASP A 388 -17.64 9.66 -23.38
CA ASP A 388 -18.17 11.03 -23.13
C ASP A 388 -17.16 11.91 -22.41
#